data_31f338e4e35d2d36d66f66c18d7e5a88
#
_entry.id   31f338e4e35d2d36d66f66c18d7e5a88
#
_cell.length_a   1.000
_cell.length_b   1.000
_cell.length_c   1.000
_cell.angle_alpha   90.00
_cell.angle_beta   90.00
_cell.angle_gamma   90.00
#
_symmetry.space_group_name_H-M   'P 1'
#
loop_
_entity.id
_entity.type
_entity.pdbx_description
1 polymer ?
#
loop_
_entity_poly.entity_id
_entity_poly.type
_entity_poly.pdbx_seq_one_letter_code
_entity_poly.pdbx_strand_id
1 'polypeptide(L)'
;MRHYLTKQAMKAVKASVVMLTFFGLAGTAMADKKITFKTPSAFGTNLPITGSTSVYFADVLEKVSGGNMKIKMFEPGELMPAFDIHQAVSDGQVQAGYTCGAYLGGSLKEAIPYCTMPFGPEPHVMLGW
;
A
#
# COMPACT_ATOMS: atom_id res chain seq x y z
N MET A 1 -21.26 -4.50 -64.53
CA MET A 1 -20.08 -4.94 -63.79
C MET A 1 -19.47 -3.84 -62.88
N ARG A 2 -19.38 -2.60 -63.28
CA ARG A 2 -18.78 -1.49 -62.52
C ARG A 2 -19.56 -1.10 -61.27
N HIS A 3 -20.89 -1.18 -61.26
CA HIS A 3 -21.74 -0.85 -60.12
C HIS A 3 -21.71 -1.86 -58.97
N TYR A 4 -21.32 -3.10 -59.26
CA TYR A 4 -21.23 -4.15 -58.25
C TYR A 4 -19.94 -4.03 -57.41
N LEU A 5 -18.85 -3.63 -58.08
CA LEU A 5 -17.54 -3.44 -57.41
C LEU A 5 -17.54 -2.24 -56.45
N THR A 6 -18.25 -1.15 -56.82
CA THR A 6 -18.36 0.03 -55.95
C THR A 6 -19.18 -0.23 -54.68
N LYS A 7 -20.24 -1.07 -54.75
CA LYS A 7 -21.03 -1.45 -53.57
C LYS A 7 -20.26 -2.36 -52.60
N GLN A 8 -19.41 -3.25 -53.12
CA GLN A 8 -18.59 -4.12 -52.30
C GLN A 8 -17.45 -3.35 -51.63
N ALA A 9 -16.81 -2.42 -52.35
CA ALA A 9 -15.79 -1.53 -51.79
C ALA A 9 -16.34 -0.65 -50.67
N MET A 10 -17.55 -0.08 -50.81
CA MET A 10 -18.21 0.74 -49.79
C MET A 10 -18.60 -0.07 -48.53
N LYS A 11 -18.96 -1.36 -48.70
CA LYS A 11 -19.25 -2.22 -47.54
C LYS A 11 -17.97 -2.58 -46.77
N ALA A 12 -16.87 -2.81 -47.46
CA ALA A 12 -15.56 -3.10 -46.87
C ALA A 12 -15.04 -1.88 -46.07
N VAL A 13 -15.15 -0.67 -46.64
CA VAL A 13 -14.74 0.57 -45.95
C VAL A 13 -15.60 0.83 -44.69
N LYS A 14 -16.91 0.62 -44.75
CA LYS A 14 -17.79 0.78 -43.58
C LYS A 14 -17.49 -0.24 -42.50
N ALA A 15 -17.17 -1.48 -42.85
CA ALA A 15 -16.78 -2.52 -41.90
C ALA A 15 -15.44 -2.20 -41.21
N SER A 16 -14.46 -1.67 -41.97
CA SER A 16 -13.15 -1.28 -41.43
C SER A 16 -13.25 -0.09 -40.45
N VAL A 17 -14.09 0.89 -40.77
CA VAL A 17 -14.29 2.06 -39.89
C VAL A 17 -14.97 1.66 -38.56
N VAL A 18 -15.95 0.75 -38.61
CA VAL A 18 -16.61 0.24 -37.39
C VAL A 18 -15.63 -0.60 -36.54
N MET A 19 -14.73 -1.34 -37.15
CA MET A 19 -13.75 -2.15 -36.43
C MET A 19 -12.66 -1.30 -35.76
N LEU A 20 -12.25 -0.18 -36.37
CA LEU A 20 -11.29 0.75 -35.76
C LEU A 20 -11.90 1.52 -34.57
N THR A 21 -13.19 1.82 -34.58
CA THR A 21 -13.84 2.49 -33.44
C THR A 21 -14.02 1.57 -32.22
N PHE A 22 -14.15 0.26 -32.41
CA PHE A 22 -14.24 -0.69 -31.30
C PHE A 22 -12.90 -0.97 -30.62
N PHE A 23 -11.77 -0.81 -31.32
CA PHE A 23 -10.45 -1.03 -30.72
C PHE A 23 -9.94 0.16 -29.89
N GLY A 24 -10.53 1.32 -30.05
CA GLY A 24 -10.17 2.54 -29.34
C GLY A 24 -10.79 2.69 -27.93
N LEU A 25 -11.78 1.85 -27.56
CA LEU A 25 -12.46 1.98 -26.25
C LEU A 25 -12.03 0.94 -25.20
N ALA A 26 -11.09 0.05 -25.53
CA ALA A 26 -10.61 -0.98 -24.61
C ALA A 26 -9.43 -0.52 -23.72
N GLY A 27 -9.08 0.74 -23.77
CA GLY A 27 -8.00 1.31 -22.99
C GLY A 27 -8.54 2.34 -22.01
N THR A 28 -8.79 1.97 -20.78
CA THR A 28 -8.81 2.79 -19.58
C THR A 28 -10.10 2.69 -18.76
N ALA A 29 -10.16 1.71 -17.94
CA ALA A 29 -10.79 1.87 -16.64
C ALA A 29 -10.04 0.97 -15.64
N MET A 30 -8.75 1.18 -15.49
CA MET A 30 -8.14 0.98 -14.18
C MET A 30 -8.64 2.16 -13.33
N ALA A 31 -9.82 2.02 -12.79
CA ALA A 31 -10.28 2.89 -11.73
C ALA A 31 -9.20 2.80 -10.63
N ASP A 32 -8.52 3.90 -10.39
CA ASP A 32 -7.54 4.08 -9.33
C ASP A 32 -8.23 3.79 -7.99
N LYS A 33 -8.22 2.52 -7.58
CA LYS A 33 -8.83 2.08 -6.34
C LYS A 33 -7.99 2.62 -5.20
N LYS A 34 -8.42 3.72 -4.62
CA LYS A 34 -7.79 4.27 -3.42
C LYS A 34 -7.92 3.28 -2.28
N ILE A 35 -6.79 2.89 -1.72
CA ILE A 35 -6.70 1.96 -0.60
C ILE A 35 -6.27 2.76 0.63
N THR A 36 -7.05 2.68 1.71
CA THR A 36 -6.68 3.28 2.99
C THR A 36 -6.41 2.17 4.01
N PHE A 37 -5.19 2.14 4.52
CA PHE A 37 -4.76 1.23 5.57
C PHE A 37 -5.06 1.84 6.94
N LYS A 38 -5.91 1.20 7.72
CA LYS A 38 -6.08 1.52 9.14
C LYS A 38 -4.90 0.94 9.89
N THR A 39 -4.07 1.81 10.47
CA THR A 39 -2.79 1.42 11.07
C THR A 39 -2.71 1.90 12.51
N PRO A 40 -3.10 1.06 13.48
CA PRO A 40 -2.83 1.36 14.90
C PRO A 40 -1.34 1.43 15.15
N SER A 41 -0.92 2.39 15.98
CA SER A 41 0.46 2.57 16.38
C SER A 41 0.65 2.20 17.85
N ALA A 42 1.76 1.55 18.15
CA ALA A 42 2.22 1.32 19.51
C ALA A 42 2.91 2.56 20.10
N PHE A 43 3.25 3.55 19.26
CA PHE A 43 3.98 4.75 19.63
C PHE A 43 3.19 5.99 19.23
N GLY A 44 3.16 7.00 20.08
CA GLY A 44 2.52 8.28 19.76
C GLY A 44 3.15 8.93 18.53
N THR A 45 2.32 9.45 17.63
CA THR A 45 2.78 10.05 16.36
C THR A 45 3.65 11.28 16.56
N ASN A 46 3.55 11.93 17.73
CA ASN A 46 4.35 13.09 18.14
C ASN A 46 5.71 12.74 18.76
N LEU A 47 6.00 11.45 18.98
CA LEU A 47 7.28 11.05 19.56
C LEU A 47 8.41 11.27 18.56
N PRO A 48 9.55 11.85 18.99
CA PRO A 48 10.75 11.94 18.17
C PRO A 48 11.20 10.55 17.71
N ILE A 49 11.64 10.46 16.46
CA ILE A 49 12.15 9.26 15.81
C ILE A 49 11.05 8.21 15.59
N THR A 50 10.53 7.56 16.64
CA THR A 50 9.57 6.46 16.48
C THR A 50 8.23 6.93 15.90
N GLY A 51 7.66 8.00 16.42
CA GLY A 51 6.40 8.56 15.91
C GLY A 51 6.57 9.30 14.60
N SER A 52 7.56 10.19 14.51
CA SER A 52 7.81 10.98 13.30
C SER A 52 8.17 10.10 12.09
N THR A 53 8.85 8.97 12.29
CA THR A 53 9.17 8.04 11.21
C THR A 53 7.90 7.40 10.64
N SER A 54 6.94 7.04 11.46
CA SER A 54 5.68 6.45 11.00
C SER A 54 4.86 7.44 10.16
N VAL A 55 4.80 8.70 10.58
CA VAL A 55 4.12 9.77 9.84
C VAL A 55 4.84 10.04 8.50
N TYR A 56 6.18 10.15 8.54
CA TYR A 56 6.99 10.33 7.33
C TYR A 56 6.77 9.19 6.33
N PHE A 57 6.76 7.94 6.81
CA PHE A 57 6.49 6.78 5.95
C PHE A 57 5.11 6.85 5.30
N ALA A 58 4.08 7.25 6.06
CA ALA A 58 2.73 7.41 5.55
C ALA A 58 2.67 8.46 4.42
N ASP A 59 3.33 9.61 4.61
CA ASP A 59 3.40 10.67 3.62
C ASP A 59 4.15 10.26 2.35
N VAL A 60 5.27 9.54 2.51
CA VAL A 60 6.04 9.04 1.36
C VAL A 60 5.23 8.04 0.58
N LEU A 61 4.56 7.08 1.24
CA LEU A 61 3.72 6.08 0.57
C LEU A 61 2.58 6.74 -0.23
N GLU A 62 1.92 7.75 0.33
CA GLU A 62 0.88 8.49 -0.38
C GLU A 62 1.45 9.18 -1.63
N LYS A 63 2.61 9.81 -1.53
CA LYS A 63 3.28 10.48 -2.66
C LYS A 63 3.72 9.50 -3.75
N VAL A 64 4.42 8.42 -3.39
CA VAL A 64 4.94 7.47 -4.39
C VAL A 64 3.85 6.64 -5.05
N SER A 65 2.71 6.46 -4.37
CA SER A 65 1.53 5.78 -4.93
C SER A 65 0.63 6.70 -5.76
N GLY A 66 1.02 7.98 -5.95
CA GLY A 66 0.17 8.96 -6.64
C GLY A 66 -1.16 9.21 -5.91
N GLY A 67 -1.21 9.04 -4.58
CA GLY A 67 -2.42 9.19 -3.77
C GLY A 67 -3.34 7.97 -3.74
N ASN A 68 -2.92 6.85 -4.34
CA ASN A 68 -3.72 5.62 -4.39
C ASN A 68 -3.65 4.79 -3.10
N MET A 69 -2.57 4.93 -2.35
CA MET A 69 -2.38 4.26 -1.06
C MET A 69 -2.25 5.31 0.04
N LYS A 70 -3.06 5.17 1.08
CA LYS A 70 -3.04 6.06 2.23
C LYS A 70 -2.96 5.27 3.53
N ILE A 71 -2.07 5.66 4.41
CA ILE A 71 -2.00 5.14 5.76
C ILE A 71 -2.72 6.12 6.68
N LYS A 72 -3.76 5.64 7.38
CA LYS A 72 -4.39 6.36 8.48
C LYS A 72 -3.80 5.84 9.79
N MET A 73 -2.89 6.62 10.38
CA MET A 73 -2.33 6.31 11.70
C MET A 73 -3.37 6.56 12.79
N PHE A 74 -3.37 5.68 13.79
CA PHE A 74 -4.17 5.81 15.01
C PHE A 74 -3.23 5.83 16.21
N GLU A 75 -3.54 6.68 17.19
CA GLU A 75 -2.75 6.82 18.39
C GLU A 75 -2.77 5.56 19.27
N PRO A 76 -1.76 5.35 20.13
CA PRO A 76 -1.72 4.21 21.02
C PRO A 76 -2.99 4.08 21.87
N GLY A 77 -3.60 2.89 21.83
CA GLY A 77 -4.83 2.59 22.56
C GLY A 77 -6.12 3.08 21.90
N GLU A 78 -6.07 3.82 20.77
CA GLU A 78 -7.28 4.35 20.10
C GLU A 78 -8.13 3.24 19.51
N LEU A 79 -7.51 2.25 18.85
CA LEU A 79 -8.20 1.11 18.27
C LEU A 79 -8.07 -0.14 19.12
N MET A 80 -6.88 -0.36 19.67
CA MET A 80 -6.53 -1.55 20.45
C MET A 80 -5.28 -1.31 21.30
N PRO A 81 -5.02 -2.14 22.33
CA PRO A 81 -3.76 -2.12 23.07
C PRO A 81 -2.55 -2.40 22.17
N ALA A 82 -1.41 -1.80 22.52
CA ALA A 82 -0.19 -1.90 21.70
C ALA A 82 0.31 -3.35 21.52
N PHE A 83 0.09 -4.20 22.52
CA PHE A 83 0.50 -5.61 22.47
C PHE A 83 -0.40 -6.47 21.57
N ASP A 84 -1.60 -6.02 21.24
CA ASP A 84 -2.57 -6.77 20.45
C ASP A 84 -2.49 -6.42 18.96
N ILE A 85 -1.72 -5.40 18.58
CA ILE A 85 -1.63 -4.91 17.20
C ILE A 85 -1.21 -6.02 16.22
N HIS A 86 -0.21 -6.81 16.57
CA HIS A 86 0.29 -7.89 15.69
C HIS A 86 -0.77 -8.98 15.47
N GLN A 87 -1.52 -9.34 16.54
CA GLN A 87 -2.58 -10.33 16.44
C GLN A 87 -3.73 -9.79 15.58
N ALA A 88 -4.12 -8.54 15.78
CA ALA A 88 -5.17 -7.90 15.00
C ALA A 88 -4.84 -7.81 13.50
N VAL A 89 -3.57 -7.60 13.14
CA VAL A 89 -3.12 -7.66 11.74
C VAL A 89 -3.17 -9.10 11.22
N SER A 90 -2.71 -10.08 12.01
CA SER A 90 -2.75 -11.50 11.65
C SER A 90 -4.18 -12.00 11.42
N ASP A 91 -5.12 -11.55 12.23
CA ASP A 91 -6.53 -11.91 12.14
C ASP A 91 -7.29 -11.09 11.08
N GLY A 92 -6.62 -10.16 10.41
CA GLY A 92 -7.22 -9.32 9.37
C GLY A 92 -8.19 -8.25 9.90
N GLN A 93 -8.18 -7.95 11.20
CA GLN A 93 -9.02 -6.90 11.79
C GLN A 93 -8.59 -5.50 11.34
N VAL A 94 -7.28 -5.31 11.14
CA VAL A 94 -6.68 -4.13 10.55
C VAL A 94 -5.71 -4.53 9.43
N GLN A 95 -5.47 -3.63 8.49
CA GLN A 95 -4.68 -3.93 7.30
C GLN A 95 -3.18 -3.79 7.54
N ALA A 96 -2.78 -2.98 8.51
CA ALA A 96 -1.38 -2.74 8.88
C ALA A 96 -1.28 -2.39 10.35
N GLY A 97 -0.09 -2.46 10.93
CA GLY A 97 0.18 -2.04 12.30
C GLY A 97 1.60 -1.49 12.41
N TYR A 98 1.80 -0.48 13.25
CA TYR A 98 3.11 0.06 13.53
C TYR A 98 3.48 -0.27 14.98
N THR A 99 4.38 -1.24 15.14
CA THR A 99 4.76 -1.77 16.44
C THR A 99 6.24 -2.21 16.45
N CYS A 100 6.72 -2.69 17.57
CA CYS A 100 8.10 -3.18 17.74
C CYS A 100 8.11 -4.70 17.93
N GLY A 101 9.10 -5.37 17.39
CA GLY A 101 9.29 -6.82 17.53
C GLY A 101 9.32 -7.31 18.98
N ALA A 102 9.76 -6.47 19.93
CA ALA A 102 9.76 -6.81 21.34
C ALA A 102 8.35 -7.07 21.90
N TYR A 103 7.31 -6.44 21.32
CA TYR A 103 5.91 -6.65 21.76
C TYR A 103 5.35 -8.02 21.33
N LEU A 104 6.02 -8.69 20.41
CA LEU A 104 5.69 -10.06 20.02
C LEU A 104 6.30 -11.12 20.95
N GLY A 105 7.12 -10.73 21.94
CA GLY A 105 7.86 -11.67 22.78
C GLY A 105 7.01 -12.72 23.53
N GLY A 106 5.72 -12.45 23.71
CA GLY A 106 4.77 -13.41 24.27
C GLY A 106 4.36 -14.53 23.30
N SER A 107 4.31 -14.22 21.98
CA SER A 107 3.89 -15.12 20.91
C SER A 107 5.05 -15.61 20.04
N LEU A 108 6.05 -14.76 19.82
CA LEU A 108 7.21 -15.04 18.96
C LEU A 108 8.48 -14.49 19.62
N LYS A 109 9.15 -15.32 20.40
CA LYS A 109 10.36 -14.92 21.16
C LYS A 109 11.52 -14.49 20.26
N GLU A 110 11.61 -15.05 19.08
CA GLU A 110 12.62 -14.75 18.06
C GLU A 110 12.52 -13.32 17.49
N ALA A 111 11.38 -12.66 17.71
CA ALA A 111 11.20 -11.27 17.27
C ALA A 111 11.87 -10.23 18.18
N ILE A 112 12.18 -10.58 19.43
CA ILE A 112 12.77 -9.67 20.43
C ILE A 112 14.10 -9.05 19.93
N PRO A 113 15.07 -9.82 19.40
CA PRO A 113 16.35 -9.28 18.96
C PRO A 113 16.25 -8.24 17.84
N TYR A 114 15.19 -8.27 17.03
CA TYR A 114 15.00 -7.29 15.94
C TYR A 114 14.65 -5.87 16.42
N CYS A 115 14.30 -5.73 17.67
CA CYS A 115 13.98 -4.42 18.27
C CYS A 115 14.95 -4.06 19.41
N THR A 116 15.44 -5.04 20.13
CA THR A 116 16.26 -4.84 21.32
C THR A 116 17.35 -5.90 21.37
N MET A 117 18.42 -5.72 20.63
CA MET A 117 19.57 -6.59 20.72
C MET A 117 20.46 -6.12 21.87
N PRO A 118 20.56 -6.87 22.98
CA PRO A 118 21.49 -6.54 24.05
C PRO A 118 22.93 -6.57 23.52
N PHE A 119 23.73 -5.58 23.90
CA PHE A 119 25.13 -5.48 23.48
C PHE A 119 25.34 -5.42 21.96
N GLY A 120 24.30 -4.98 21.21
CA GLY A 120 24.41 -4.73 19.78
C GLY A 120 25.39 -3.59 19.46
N PRO A 121 25.78 -3.45 18.19
CA PRO A 121 26.64 -2.36 17.76
C PRO A 121 25.97 -1.01 17.96
N GLU A 122 26.79 0.01 18.12
CA GLU A 122 26.31 1.40 18.22
C GLU A 122 25.45 1.81 16.99
N PRO A 123 24.46 2.70 17.16
CA PRO A 123 23.53 3.06 16.08
C PRO A 123 24.20 3.50 14.80
N HIS A 124 25.31 4.23 14.87
CA HIS A 124 26.06 4.69 13.69
C HIS A 124 26.72 3.54 12.93
N VAL A 125 27.08 2.43 13.60
CA VAL A 125 27.60 1.22 12.95
C VAL A 125 26.46 0.48 12.24
N MET A 126 25.28 0.43 12.85
CA MET A 126 24.09 -0.20 12.24
C MET A 126 23.64 0.54 10.96
N LEU A 127 23.82 1.86 10.90
CA LEU A 127 23.48 2.66 9.70
C LEU A 127 24.48 2.44 8.55
N GLY A 128 25.64 1.87 8.80
CA GLY A 128 26.66 1.57 7.79
C GLY A 128 26.47 0.22 7.10
N TRP A 129 25.48 -0.53 7.50
CA TRP A 129 25.14 -1.81 6.92
C TRP A 129 24.01 -1.60 5.89
#